data_a46eb73ea041edc54e8e8754da339f18
#
_entry.id   a46eb73ea041edc54e8e8754da339f18
#
_cell.length_a   1.000
_cell.length_b   1.000
_cell.length_c   1.000
_cell.angle_alpha   90.00
_cell.angle_beta   90.00
_cell.angle_gamma   90.00
#
_symmetry.space_group_name_H-M   'P 1'
#
loop_
_entity.id
_entity.type
_entity.pdbx_description
1 polymer ?
#
loop_
_entity_poly.entity_id
_entity_poly.type
_entity_poly.pdbx_seq_one_letter_code
_entity_poly.pdbx_strand_id
1 'polypeptide(L)'
;MALDKLNQQICNCRKCRLWRGAKNAVAGEGPLNAKLVLVGQNPGSEEDKTGKPFVGRAGKFLNKVLAENGINREEVFVTNIVKHVTPQNRKPFIDEIEACAPYLTAQINLIKPKVVVLMGAVAWQSPKVEGPIYVETVHPSAAMRFTKMRKRFLEDIGQLKKLL
;
A
#
# COMPACT_ATOMS: atom_id res chain seq x y z
N MET A 1 10.17 -15.61 -10.80
CA MET A 1 11.09 -14.80 -9.94
C MET A 1 10.56 -14.72 -8.52
N ALA A 2 11.37 -14.31 -7.54
CA ALA A 2 10.99 -14.36 -6.10
C ALA A 2 9.72 -13.55 -5.77
N LEU A 3 9.57 -12.36 -6.36
CA LEU A 3 8.37 -11.53 -6.15
C LEU A 3 7.11 -12.18 -6.75
N ASP A 4 7.21 -12.80 -7.92
CA ASP A 4 6.08 -13.49 -8.54
C ASP A 4 5.62 -14.68 -7.69
N LYS A 5 6.57 -15.43 -7.15
CA LYS A 5 6.27 -16.55 -6.23
C LYS A 5 5.58 -16.05 -4.96
N LEU A 6 6.05 -14.94 -4.38
CA LEU A 6 5.43 -14.32 -3.23
C LEU A 6 4.00 -13.83 -3.56
N ASN A 7 3.81 -13.20 -4.73
CA ASN A 7 2.51 -12.75 -5.19
C ASN A 7 1.53 -13.92 -5.36
N GLN A 8 1.99 -15.07 -5.89
CA GLN A 8 1.17 -16.28 -5.96
C GLN A 8 0.76 -16.79 -4.58
N GLN A 9 1.67 -16.77 -3.61
CA GLN A 9 1.34 -17.12 -2.22
C GLN A 9 0.28 -16.20 -1.63
N ILE A 10 0.38 -14.89 -1.89
CA ILE A 10 -0.61 -13.91 -1.45
C ILE A 10 -1.97 -14.16 -2.12
N CYS A 11 -1.99 -14.43 -3.42
CA CYS A 11 -3.22 -14.69 -4.16
C CYS A 11 -3.97 -15.92 -3.65
N ASN A 12 -3.27 -16.89 -3.08
CA ASN A 12 -3.85 -18.11 -2.52
C ASN A 12 -3.95 -18.09 -0.98
N CYS A 13 -3.75 -16.92 -0.36
CA CYS A 13 -3.69 -16.81 1.09
C CYS A 13 -5.06 -17.02 1.77
N ARG A 14 -5.05 -17.85 2.81
CA ARG A 14 -6.21 -18.13 3.67
C ARG A 14 -5.86 -18.03 5.16
N LYS A 15 -4.89 -17.19 5.51
CA LYS A 15 -4.37 -17.10 6.88
C LYS A 15 -5.28 -16.37 7.87
N CYS A 16 -6.23 -15.57 7.37
CA CYS A 16 -7.23 -14.90 8.20
C CYS A 16 -8.62 -15.02 7.56
N ARG A 17 -9.64 -14.52 8.23
CA ARG A 17 -11.06 -14.63 7.77
C ARG A 17 -11.38 -13.84 6.51
N LEU A 18 -10.57 -12.86 6.14
CA LEU A 18 -10.91 -11.89 5.07
C LEU A 18 -11.01 -12.52 3.68
N TRP A 19 -10.28 -13.61 3.41
CA TRP A 19 -10.35 -14.28 2.10
C TRP A 19 -11.75 -14.79 1.75
N ARG A 20 -12.57 -15.09 2.76
CA ARG A 20 -13.92 -15.66 2.55
C ARG A 20 -14.89 -14.67 1.91
N GLY A 21 -14.78 -13.38 2.23
CA GLY A 21 -15.62 -12.33 1.69
C GLY A 21 -15.04 -11.56 0.50
N ALA A 22 -13.82 -11.91 0.08
CA ALA A 22 -13.11 -11.25 -1.00
C ALA A 22 -13.17 -12.04 -2.32
N LYS A 23 -13.20 -11.32 -3.45
CA LYS A 23 -13.07 -11.92 -4.78
C LYS A 23 -11.62 -12.21 -5.11
N ASN A 24 -10.73 -11.26 -4.80
CA ASN A 24 -9.31 -11.34 -5.07
C ASN A 24 -8.49 -10.91 -3.87
N ALA A 25 -7.34 -11.56 -3.67
CA ALA A 25 -6.24 -10.96 -2.95
C ALA A 25 -5.58 -9.91 -3.83
N VAL A 26 -5.10 -8.82 -3.22
CA VAL A 26 -4.38 -7.75 -3.91
C VAL A 26 -2.96 -7.70 -3.36
N ALA A 27 -2.04 -8.34 -4.08
CA ALA A 27 -0.66 -8.50 -3.63
C ALA A 27 0.11 -7.17 -3.64
N GLY A 28 -0.16 -6.33 -4.62
CA GLY A 28 0.58 -5.12 -4.90
C GLY A 28 1.07 -5.11 -6.35
N GLU A 29 1.53 -3.96 -6.82
CA GLU A 29 1.96 -3.77 -8.20
C GLU A 29 3.11 -2.77 -8.28
N GLY A 30 4.10 -3.08 -9.09
CA GLY A 30 5.25 -2.23 -9.35
C GLY A 30 6.51 -3.06 -9.61
N PRO A 31 7.60 -2.41 -10.02
CA PRO A 31 8.84 -3.09 -10.35
C PRO A 31 9.59 -3.60 -9.11
N LEU A 32 10.33 -4.70 -9.29
CA LEU A 32 11.15 -5.29 -8.23
C LEU A 32 12.27 -4.34 -7.74
N ASN A 33 12.73 -3.44 -8.59
CA ASN A 33 13.78 -2.46 -8.28
C ASN A 33 13.23 -1.07 -7.93
N ALA A 34 11.97 -0.99 -7.49
CA ALA A 34 11.35 0.27 -7.09
C ALA A 34 12.14 0.92 -5.95
N LYS A 35 12.45 2.20 -6.09
CA LYS A 35 13.09 2.99 -5.02
C LYS A 35 12.08 3.47 -3.98
N LEU A 36 10.81 3.49 -4.34
CA LEU A 36 9.69 3.95 -3.51
C LEU A 36 8.64 2.86 -3.40
N VAL A 37 8.24 2.56 -2.17
CA VAL A 37 7.10 1.68 -1.86
C VAL A 37 6.03 2.50 -1.14
N LEU A 38 4.80 2.43 -1.62
CA LEU A 38 3.65 3.06 -0.98
C LEU A 38 2.77 1.97 -0.36
N VAL A 39 2.42 2.15 0.91
CA VAL A 39 1.64 1.18 1.68
C VAL A 39 0.37 1.83 2.20
N GLY A 40 -0.78 1.34 1.75
CA GLY A 40 -2.09 1.72 2.27
C GLY A 40 -2.63 0.74 3.30
N GLN A 41 -3.91 0.86 3.62
CA GLN A 41 -4.58 0.06 4.64
C GLN A 41 -5.01 -1.31 4.10
N ASN A 42 -5.99 -1.33 3.22
CA ASN A 42 -6.58 -2.52 2.61
C ASN A 42 -7.17 -2.22 1.23
N PRO A 43 -7.34 -3.22 0.38
CA PRO A 43 -8.05 -3.05 -0.89
C PRO A 43 -9.47 -2.54 -0.69
N GLY A 44 -9.93 -1.68 -1.58
CA GLY A 44 -11.33 -1.27 -1.68
C GLY A 44 -12.11 -2.19 -2.63
N SER A 45 -13.36 -1.83 -2.94
CA SER A 45 -14.22 -2.64 -3.79
C SER A 45 -13.72 -2.77 -5.23
N GLU A 46 -13.16 -1.71 -5.80
CA GLU A 46 -12.63 -1.76 -7.16
C GLU A 46 -11.35 -2.60 -7.24
N GLU A 47 -10.51 -2.51 -6.23
CA GLU A 47 -9.30 -3.33 -6.09
C GLU A 47 -9.65 -4.81 -5.92
N ASP A 48 -10.68 -5.12 -5.14
CA ASP A 48 -11.18 -6.49 -4.97
C ASP A 48 -11.68 -7.09 -6.29
N LYS A 49 -12.33 -6.29 -7.13
CA LYS A 49 -12.82 -6.74 -8.46
C LYS A 49 -11.67 -7.03 -9.43
N THR A 50 -10.64 -6.20 -9.42
CA THR A 50 -9.56 -6.24 -10.42
C THR A 50 -8.32 -7.00 -9.98
N GLY A 51 -8.12 -7.18 -8.68
CA GLY A 51 -6.88 -7.72 -8.11
C GLY A 51 -5.70 -6.75 -8.15
N LYS A 52 -5.92 -5.48 -8.52
CA LYS A 52 -4.88 -4.45 -8.63
C LYS A 52 -5.00 -3.41 -7.52
N PRO A 53 -3.88 -2.91 -6.94
CA PRO A 53 -3.91 -1.93 -5.88
C PRO A 53 -4.24 -0.53 -6.42
N PHE A 54 -4.94 0.26 -5.62
CA PHE A 54 -5.16 1.69 -5.85
C PHE A 54 -5.72 2.05 -7.24
N VAL A 55 -6.74 1.34 -7.69
CA VAL A 55 -7.45 1.58 -8.98
C VAL A 55 -8.75 2.36 -8.81
N GLY A 56 -9.26 2.49 -7.58
CA GLY A 56 -10.45 3.27 -7.26
C GLY A 56 -10.17 4.78 -7.16
N ARG A 57 -11.10 5.53 -6.56
CA ARG A 57 -11.01 7.00 -6.45
C ARG A 57 -9.75 7.47 -5.70
N ALA A 58 -9.44 6.83 -4.57
CA ALA A 58 -8.24 7.14 -3.79
C ALA A 58 -6.96 6.87 -4.60
N GLY A 59 -6.95 5.79 -5.38
CA GLY A 59 -5.83 5.46 -6.27
C GLY A 59 -5.63 6.47 -7.39
N LYS A 60 -6.69 6.94 -7.99
CA LYS A 60 -6.63 8.01 -9.01
C LYS A 60 -6.08 9.31 -8.45
N PHE A 61 -6.52 9.69 -7.25
CA PHE A 61 -5.99 10.84 -6.54
C PHE A 61 -4.50 10.69 -6.22
N LEU A 62 -4.09 9.54 -5.70
CA LEU A 62 -2.69 9.21 -5.44
C LEU A 62 -1.83 9.34 -6.71
N ASN A 63 -2.27 8.73 -7.81
CA ASN A 63 -1.55 8.78 -9.09
C ASN A 63 -1.40 10.20 -9.61
N LYS A 64 -2.43 11.02 -9.48
CA LYS A 64 -2.39 12.45 -9.85
C LYS A 64 -1.34 13.20 -9.03
N VAL A 65 -1.33 13.03 -7.72
CA VAL A 65 -0.38 13.71 -6.83
C VAL A 65 1.05 13.26 -7.12
N LEU A 66 1.28 11.97 -7.37
CA LEU A 66 2.60 11.46 -7.78
C LEU A 66 3.08 12.14 -9.06
N ALA A 67 2.22 12.16 -10.10
CA ALA A 67 2.55 12.79 -11.39
C ALA A 67 2.86 14.29 -11.25
N GLU A 68 2.09 15.02 -10.47
CA GLU A 68 2.32 16.44 -10.17
C GLU A 68 3.67 16.70 -9.48
N ASN A 69 4.21 15.70 -8.79
CA ASN A 69 5.53 15.76 -8.16
C ASN A 69 6.64 15.08 -9.00
N GLY A 70 6.35 14.77 -10.26
CA GLY A 70 7.32 14.17 -11.17
C GLY A 70 7.72 12.73 -10.79
N ILE A 71 6.84 12.01 -10.09
CA ILE A 71 7.04 10.61 -9.71
C ILE A 71 6.19 9.74 -10.65
N ASN A 72 6.85 8.91 -11.46
CA ASN A 72 6.16 8.00 -12.37
C ASN A 72 5.57 6.82 -11.58
N ARG A 73 4.26 6.61 -11.69
CA ARG A 73 3.56 5.49 -11.02
C ARG A 73 4.16 4.12 -11.38
N GLU A 74 4.65 3.95 -12.60
CA GLU A 74 5.25 2.70 -13.07
C GLU A 74 6.59 2.35 -12.40
N GLU A 75 7.25 3.33 -11.79
CA GLU A 75 8.51 3.16 -11.06
C GLU A 75 8.30 2.92 -9.56
N VAL A 76 7.06 2.95 -9.10
CA VAL A 76 6.68 2.83 -7.69
C VAL A 76 6.01 1.49 -7.44
N PHE A 77 6.39 0.80 -6.36
CA PHE A 77 5.64 -0.35 -5.89
C PHE A 77 4.54 0.09 -4.91
N VAL A 78 3.31 -0.32 -5.16
CA VAL A 78 2.16 0.07 -4.35
C VAL A 78 1.47 -1.17 -3.81
N THR A 79 1.19 -1.18 -2.52
CA THR A 79 0.53 -2.29 -1.83
C THR A 79 -0.27 -1.79 -0.62
N ASN A 80 -0.81 -2.71 0.16
CA ASN A 80 -1.51 -2.46 1.41
C ASN A 80 -0.96 -3.35 2.52
N ILE A 81 -1.19 -2.94 3.77
CA ILE A 81 -0.83 -3.75 4.95
C ILE A 81 -1.65 -5.04 5.01
N VAL A 82 -2.91 -5.01 4.58
CA VAL A 82 -3.80 -6.16 4.45
C VAL A 82 -4.11 -6.40 2.97
N LYS A 83 -4.11 -7.66 2.54
CA LYS A 83 -4.17 -8.04 1.12
C LYS A 83 -5.57 -8.34 0.60
N HIS A 84 -6.57 -8.34 1.46
CA HIS A 84 -7.98 -8.55 1.08
C HIS A 84 -8.85 -7.36 1.52
N VAL A 85 -9.92 -7.12 0.76
CA VAL A 85 -10.96 -6.16 1.17
C VAL A 85 -11.55 -6.56 2.51
N THR A 86 -11.87 -5.57 3.35
CA THR A 86 -12.56 -5.79 4.63
C THR A 86 -14.07 -5.62 4.45
N PRO A 87 -14.91 -6.32 5.25
CA PRO A 87 -16.34 -6.14 5.21
C PRO A 87 -16.71 -4.67 5.44
N GLN A 88 -17.51 -4.08 4.53
CA GLN A 88 -17.94 -2.68 4.58
C GLN A 88 -16.77 -1.68 4.69
N ASN A 89 -15.60 -2.07 4.22
CA ASN A 89 -14.38 -1.27 4.27
C ASN A 89 -14.00 -0.80 5.69
N ARG A 90 -14.31 -1.63 6.70
CA ARG A 90 -13.92 -1.38 8.09
C ARG A 90 -12.41 -1.44 8.25
N LYS A 91 -11.89 -0.87 9.32
CA LYS A 91 -10.49 -1.10 9.69
C LYS A 91 -10.23 -2.59 9.92
N PRO A 92 -9.10 -3.12 9.44
CA PRO A 92 -8.73 -4.49 9.74
C PRO A 92 -8.49 -4.67 11.25
N PHE A 93 -8.82 -5.86 11.74
CA PHE A 93 -8.53 -6.25 13.12
C PHE A 93 -7.04 -6.55 13.30
N ILE A 94 -6.56 -6.50 14.53
CA ILE A 94 -5.14 -6.74 14.85
C ILE A 94 -4.68 -8.12 14.36
N ASP A 95 -5.48 -9.16 14.55
CA ASP A 95 -5.15 -10.52 14.08
C ASP A 95 -5.08 -10.61 12.55
N GLU A 96 -5.88 -9.85 11.83
CA GLU A 96 -5.84 -9.77 10.38
C GLU A 96 -4.55 -9.05 9.89
N ILE A 97 -4.18 -7.98 10.56
CA ILE A 97 -2.92 -7.25 10.29
C ILE A 97 -1.71 -8.15 10.56
N GLU A 98 -1.70 -8.83 11.69
CA GLU A 98 -0.61 -9.75 12.06
C GLU A 98 -0.45 -10.89 11.08
N ALA A 99 -1.56 -11.45 10.59
CA ALA A 99 -1.55 -12.53 9.59
C ALA A 99 -0.96 -12.08 8.24
N CYS A 100 -1.16 -10.82 7.86
CA CYS A 100 -0.65 -10.23 6.61
C CYS A 100 0.77 -9.64 6.72
N ALA A 101 1.20 -9.23 7.91
CA ALA A 101 2.47 -8.54 8.11
C ALA A 101 3.70 -9.24 7.50
N PRO A 102 3.84 -10.59 7.56
CA PRO A 102 4.97 -11.26 6.91
C PRO A 102 5.06 -11.04 5.40
N TYR A 103 3.94 -10.86 4.71
CA TYR A 103 3.94 -10.58 3.28
C TYR A 103 4.53 -9.21 2.94
N LEU A 104 4.13 -8.17 3.67
CA LEU A 104 4.69 -6.83 3.47
C LEU A 104 6.19 -6.80 3.78
N THR A 105 6.60 -7.41 4.88
CA THR A 105 8.02 -7.56 5.24
C THR A 105 8.80 -8.25 4.14
N ALA A 106 8.27 -9.35 3.59
CA ALA A 106 8.92 -10.07 2.49
C ALA A 106 8.98 -9.21 1.21
N GLN A 107 7.94 -8.47 0.88
CA GLN A 107 7.94 -7.55 -0.26
C GLN A 107 9.02 -6.49 -0.13
N ILE A 108 9.11 -5.81 1.01
CA ILE A 108 10.11 -4.77 1.26
C ILE A 108 11.53 -5.34 1.21
N ASN A 109 11.75 -6.54 1.78
CA ASN A 109 13.06 -7.19 1.75
C ASN A 109 13.49 -7.62 0.34
N LEU A 110 12.55 -8.00 -0.53
CA LEU A 110 12.85 -8.33 -1.92
C LEU A 110 13.11 -7.09 -2.78
N ILE A 111 12.30 -6.06 -2.61
CA ILE A 111 12.39 -4.81 -3.39
C ILE A 111 13.57 -3.95 -2.95
N LYS A 112 13.86 -3.92 -1.67
CA LYS A 112 14.92 -3.09 -1.05
C LYS A 112 14.83 -1.61 -1.45
N PRO A 113 13.66 -0.97 -1.21
CA PRO A 113 13.46 0.42 -1.60
C PRO A 113 14.33 1.36 -0.78
N LYS A 114 14.54 2.58 -1.27
CA LYS A 114 15.12 3.67 -0.48
C LYS A 114 14.13 4.24 0.53
N VAL A 115 12.87 4.36 0.11
CA VAL A 115 11.80 5.00 0.89
C VAL A 115 10.56 4.11 0.92
N VAL A 116 9.95 3.99 2.09
CA VAL A 116 8.63 3.38 2.29
C VAL A 116 7.71 4.44 2.88
N VAL A 117 6.60 4.72 2.20
CA VAL A 117 5.57 5.64 2.69
C VAL A 117 4.41 4.83 3.26
N LEU A 118 4.13 5.05 4.54
CA LEU A 118 3.01 4.43 5.24
C LEU A 118 1.84 5.42 5.26
N MET A 119 0.78 5.10 4.53
CA MET A 119 -0.35 6.00 4.30
C MET A 119 -1.53 5.64 5.22
N GLY A 120 -1.72 6.45 6.25
CA GLY A 120 -2.78 6.31 7.25
C GLY A 120 -2.35 5.56 8.51
N ALA A 121 -3.07 5.84 9.62
CA ALA A 121 -2.69 5.36 10.95
C ALA A 121 -2.58 3.83 11.07
N VAL A 122 -3.40 3.08 10.33
CA VAL A 122 -3.31 1.61 10.32
C VAL A 122 -2.00 1.16 9.68
N ALA A 123 -1.60 1.76 8.55
CA ALA A 123 -0.33 1.44 7.90
C ALA A 123 0.89 1.82 8.75
N TRP A 124 0.80 2.86 9.58
CA TRP A 124 1.88 3.24 10.49
C TRP A 124 2.26 2.15 11.49
N GLN A 125 1.35 1.22 11.77
CA GLN A 125 1.56 0.07 12.66
C GLN A 125 2.34 -1.06 12.00
N SER A 126 2.68 -0.95 10.72
CA SER A 126 3.44 -1.98 10.00
C SER A 126 4.79 -2.22 10.66
N PRO A 127 5.23 -3.48 10.77
CA PRO A 127 6.61 -3.78 11.14
C PRO A 127 7.57 -3.09 10.18
N LYS A 128 8.58 -2.43 10.73
CA LYS A 128 9.61 -1.74 9.95
C LYS A 128 10.83 -2.64 9.83
N VAL A 129 11.32 -2.81 8.61
CA VAL A 129 12.60 -3.50 8.34
C VAL A 129 13.72 -2.48 8.31
N GLU A 130 14.94 -2.92 8.61
CA GLU A 130 16.13 -2.08 8.51
C GLU A 130 16.46 -1.77 7.05
N GLY A 131 16.93 -0.56 6.79
CA GLY A 131 17.39 -0.10 5.48
C GLY A 131 16.61 1.09 4.94
N PRO A 132 15.31 0.98 4.65
CA PRO A 132 14.54 2.09 4.08
C PRO A 132 14.33 3.27 5.05
N ILE A 133 14.18 4.47 4.49
CA ILE A 133 13.62 5.62 5.20
C ILE A 133 12.10 5.45 5.21
N TYR A 134 11.47 5.54 6.39
CA TYR A 134 10.01 5.48 6.53
C TYR A 134 9.42 6.87 6.65
N VAL A 135 8.43 7.16 5.82
CA VAL A 135 7.64 8.40 5.85
C VAL A 135 6.21 8.03 6.22
N GLU A 136 5.67 8.65 7.27
CA GLU A 136 4.29 8.46 7.69
C GLU A 136 3.46 9.65 7.23
N THR A 137 2.41 9.39 6.46
CA THR A 137 1.46 10.41 6.00
C THR A 137 0.03 9.93 6.17
N VAL A 138 -0.92 10.75 5.80
CA VAL A 138 -2.34 10.39 5.84
C VAL A 138 -2.72 9.50 4.65
N HIS A 139 -3.83 8.78 4.77
CA HIS A 139 -4.33 7.98 3.67
C HIS A 139 -4.90 8.90 2.55
N PRO A 140 -4.71 8.55 1.26
CA PRO A 140 -5.27 9.34 0.16
C PRO A 140 -6.77 9.60 0.27
N SER A 141 -7.57 8.65 0.76
CA SER A 141 -9.01 8.86 0.97
C SER A 141 -9.31 9.94 2.01
N ALA A 142 -8.53 10.03 3.08
CA ALA A 142 -8.66 11.10 4.07
C ALA A 142 -8.23 12.46 3.48
N ALA A 143 -7.18 12.46 2.65
CA ALA A 143 -6.73 13.66 1.95
C ALA A 143 -7.79 14.19 0.97
N MET A 144 -8.55 13.31 0.33
CA MET A 144 -9.69 13.71 -0.53
C MET A 144 -10.83 14.34 0.27
N ARG A 145 -11.05 13.88 1.50
CA ARG A 145 -12.21 14.24 2.32
C ARG A 145 -11.99 15.48 3.18
N PHE A 146 -10.78 15.66 3.74
CA PHE A 146 -10.48 16.70 4.73
C PHE A 146 -9.36 17.63 4.25
N THR A 147 -9.61 18.95 4.29
CA THR A 147 -8.66 19.98 3.82
C THR A 147 -7.31 19.94 4.53
N LYS A 148 -7.30 19.76 5.87
CA LYS A 148 -6.04 19.66 6.64
C LYS A 148 -5.25 18.42 6.27
N MET A 149 -5.94 17.30 6.06
CA MET A 149 -5.32 16.04 5.65
C MET A 149 -4.76 16.14 4.24
N ARG A 150 -5.47 16.79 3.33
CA ARG A 150 -4.98 17.05 1.96
C ARG A 150 -3.71 17.87 1.98
N LYS A 151 -3.68 18.96 2.74
CA LYS A 151 -2.49 19.80 2.87
C LYS A 151 -1.28 18.99 3.33
N ARG A 152 -1.44 18.22 4.40
CA ARG A 152 -0.38 17.34 4.93
C ARG A 152 0.08 16.32 3.89
N PHE A 153 -0.85 15.65 3.23
CA PHE A 153 -0.54 14.65 2.20
C PHE A 153 0.28 15.25 1.06
N LEU A 154 -0.14 16.41 0.54
CA LEU A 154 0.57 17.10 -0.54
C LEU A 154 1.97 17.53 -0.12
N GLU A 155 2.13 18.05 1.10
CA GLU A 155 3.44 18.42 1.65
C GLU A 155 4.36 17.20 1.79
N ASP A 156 3.85 16.11 2.35
CA ASP A 156 4.62 14.88 2.57
C ASP A 156 5.06 14.24 1.24
N ILE A 157 4.16 14.12 0.27
CA ILE A 157 4.48 13.59 -1.07
C ILE A 157 5.45 14.52 -1.80
N GLY A 158 5.30 15.85 -1.63
CA GLY A 158 6.19 16.85 -2.23
C GLY A 158 7.65 16.75 -1.77
N GLN A 159 7.90 16.14 -0.62
CA GLN A 159 9.26 15.94 -0.11
C GLN A 159 9.94 14.65 -0.62
N LEU A 160 9.19 13.72 -1.20
CA LEU A 160 9.72 12.40 -1.55
C LEU A 160 10.86 12.44 -2.57
N LYS A 161 10.80 13.33 -3.55
CA LYS A 161 11.85 13.45 -4.57
C LYS A 161 13.24 13.72 -3.97
N LYS A 162 13.31 14.42 -2.86
CA LYS A 162 14.57 14.73 -2.17
C LYS A 162 15.18 13.49 -1.50
N LEU A 163 14.36 12.47 -1.24
CA LEU A 163 14.77 11.23 -0.58
C LEU A 163 15.13 10.13 -1.58
N LEU A 164 14.69 10.24 -2.83
CA LEU A 164 14.90 9.27 -3.89
C LEU A 164 16.17 9.56 -4.67
#